data_6a9e83bfe0b9d64bdf1fd59a4ae2f1b4
#
_entry.id   6a9e83bfe0b9d64bdf1fd59a4ae2f1b4
#
_cell.length_a   1.000
_cell.length_b   1.000
_cell.length_c   1.000
_cell.angle_alpha   90.00
_cell.angle_beta   90.00
_cell.angle_gamma   90.00
#
_symmetry.space_group_name_H-M   'P 1'
#
loop_
_entity.id
_entity.type
_entity.pdbx_description
1 polymer ?
#
loop_
_entity_poly.entity_id
_entity_poly.type
_entity_poly.pdbx_seq_one_letter_code
_entity_poly.pdbx_strand_id
1 'polypeptide(L)'
;PEGGKIYLSNKAIDQIPIHLRSKEGLGYLPQQRSVFNLSTYDNIFGICQLHFKDREKQKAITEKLLDEFNLQHLRSLNASVLSGGEVRRVMLARLMINKPKIVLLDEPLAALDPQIIQDIQKYILKIQSSGTAILITDHNVRNLFDITDRSYVISEGQVIAEGTSRELLKSSKAIEHYFGSQFS
;
A
#
# COMPACT_ATOMS: atom_id res chain seq x y z
N PRO A 1 13.77 15.40 -1.95
CA PRO A 1 13.48 16.13 -3.17
C PRO A 1 14.55 17.20 -3.38
N GLU A 2 14.89 17.48 -4.62
CA GLU A 2 15.84 18.56 -4.96
C GLU A 2 15.24 19.95 -4.69
N GLY A 3 13.90 20.04 -4.59
CA GLY A 3 13.17 21.24 -4.23
C GLY A 3 11.74 20.91 -3.76
N GLY A 4 11.02 21.93 -3.32
CA GLY A 4 9.66 21.82 -2.82
C GLY A 4 9.58 21.39 -1.34
N LYS A 5 8.33 21.26 -0.85
CA LYS A 5 8.03 20.87 0.54
C LYS A 5 6.94 19.81 0.54
N ILE A 6 7.04 18.88 1.49
CA ILE A 6 6.04 17.85 1.72
C ILE A 6 5.45 18.05 3.12
N TYR A 7 4.13 18.13 3.21
CA TYR A 7 3.41 18.29 4.47
C TYR A 7 2.54 17.07 4.77
N LEU A 8 2.58 16.63 6.02
CA LEU A 8 1.65 15.62 6.55
C LEU A 8 0.96 16.22 7.78
N SER A 9 -0.37 16.36 7.74
CA SER A 9 -1.14 17.02 8.81
C SER A 9 -0.54 18.38 9.23
N ASN A 10 -0.26 19.25 8.26
CA ASN A 10 0.35 20.59 8.44
C ASN A 10 1.80 20.59 8.97
N LYS A 11 2.43 19.43 9.14
CA LYS A 11 3.84 19.31 9.53
C LYS A 11 4.70 19.06 8.32
N ALA A 12 5.73 19.89 8.09
CA ALA A 12 6.72 19.64 7.03
C ALA A 12 7.53 18.38 7.36
N ILE A 13 7.62 17.45 6.42
CA ILE A 13 8.30 16.16 6.59
C ILE A 13 9.44 15.93 5.59
N ASP A 14 9.69 16.85 4.67
CA ASP A 14 10.72 16.75 3.63
C ASP A 14 12.13 16.60 4.21
N GLN A 15 12.43 17.27 5.34
CA GLN A 15 13.71 17.19 6.03
C GLN A 15 13.79 16.11 7.12
N ILE A 16 12.67 15.43 7.40
CA ILE A 16 12.64 14.38 8.43
C ILE A 16 13.20 13.07 7.84
N PRO A 17 14.16 12.41 8.53
CA PRO A 17 14.65 11.08 8.13
C PRO A 17 13.52 10.05 7.95
N ILE A 18 13.65 9.13 7.01
CA ILE A 18 12.57 8.22 6.59
C ILE A 18 11.98 7.42 7.75
N HIS A 19 12.82 6.94 8.68
CA HIS A 19 12.37 6.18 9.86
C HIS A 19 11.55 7.01 10.85
N LEU A 20 11.73 8.33 10.87
CA LEU A 20 10.93 9.25 11.69
C LEU A 20 9.62 9.63 10.99
N ARG A 21 9.58 9.64 9.64
CA ARG A 21 8.32 9.87 8.90
C ARG A 21 7.29 8.78 9.21
N SER A 22 7.74 7.55 9.44
CA SER A 22 6.84 6.48 9.88
C SER A 22 6.18 6.78 11.23
N LYS A 23 6.91 7.39 12.17
CA LYS A 23 6.34 7.84 13.46
C LYS A 23 5.34 8.98 13.33
N GLU A 24 5.46 9.81 12.29
CA GLU A 24 4.50 10.86 11.97
C GLU A 24 3.22 10.34 11.31
N GLY A 25 3.20 9.06 10.93
CA GLY A 25 2.04 8.40 10.35
C GLY A 25 2.13 8.16 8.84
N LEU A 26 3.34 8.14 8.26
CA LEU A 26 3.57 7.77 6.87
C LEU A 26 3.93 6.29 6.77
N GLY A 27 3.09 5.48 6.13
CA GLY A 27 3.40 4.10 5.75
C GLY A 27 3.92 4.02 4.32
N TYR A 28 4.79 3.05 4.02
CA TYR A 28 5.27 2.80 2.67
C TYR A 28 5.37 1.31 2.38
N LEU A 29 4.75 0.88 1.30
CA LEU A 29 4.85 -0.46 0.75
C LEU A 29 5.62 -0.39 -0.57
N PRO A 30 6.87 -0.91 -0.62
CA PRO A 30 7.66 -0.91 -1.84
C PRO A 30 7.14 -1.95 -2.84
N GLN A 31 7.44 -1.73 -4.12
CA GLN A 31 7.17 -2.66 -5.21
C GLN A 31 7.78 -4.04 -4.95
N GLN A 32 9.04 -4.06 -4.48
CA GLN A 32 9.78 -5.28 -4.23
C GLN A 32 9.31 -6.00 -2.96
N ARG A 33 9.46 -7.33 -2.96
CA ARG A 33 9.21 -8.18 -1.80
C ARG A 33 10.06 -7.72 -0.61
N SER A 34 9.41 -7.32 0.47
CA SER A 34 10.06 -6.81 1.69
C SER A 34 9.55 -7.55 2.93
N VAL A 35 9.91 -8.83 3.05
CA VAL A 35 9.64 -9.67 4.21
C VAL A 35 10.93 -10.26 4.75
N PHE A 36 10.98 -10.53 6.05
CA PHE A 36 12.11 -11.20 6.68
C PHE A 36 12.02 -12.72 6.43
N ASN A 37 13.17 -13.39 6.39
CA ASN A 37 13.25 -14.85 6.32
C ASN A 37 12.91 -15.49 7.69
N LEU A 38 11.69 -15.23 8.16
CA LEU A 38 11.10 -15.65 9.42
C LEU A 38 9.69 -16.17 9.16
N SER A 39 9.03 -16.72 10.19
CA SER A 39 7.62 -17.11 10.08
C SER A 39 6.74 -15.90 9.73
N THR A 40 5.55 -16.17 9.20
CA THR A 40 4.53 -15.13 8.95
C THR A 40 4.19 -14.39 10.25
N TYR A 41 4.05 -15.12 11.36
CA TYR A 41 3.84 -14.54 12.68
C TYR A 41 4.98 -13.60 13.07
N ASP A 42 6.23 -14.07 12.99
CA ASP A 42 7.40 -13.28 13.40
C ASP A 42 7.65 -12.07 12.53
N ASN A 43 7.25 -12.11 11.26
CA ASN A 43 7.27 -10.96 10.36
C ASN A 43 6.39 -9.81 10.86
N ILE A 44 5.25 -10.09 11.48
CA ILE A 44 4.34 -9.09 12.05
C ILE A 44 4.77 -8.76 13.48
N PHE A 45 5.01 -9.77 14.30
CA PHE A 45 5.38 -9.61 15.71
C PHE A 45 6.65 -8.79 15.90
N GLY A 46 7.69 -9.04 15.09
CA GLY A 46 8.95 -8.28 15.13
C GLY A 46 8.76 -6.78 14.89
N ILE A 47 7.83 -6.39 14.01
CA ILE A 47 7.50 -4.97 13.83
C ILE A 47 6.72 -4.43 15.05
N CYS A 48 5.83 -5.23 15.65
CA CYS A 48 5.14 -4.83 16.88
C CYS A 48 6.11 -4.53 18.01
N GLN A 49 7.20 -5.29 18.13
CA GLN A 49 8.25 -5.07 19.15
C GLN A 49 8.96 -3.71 18.98
N LEU A 50 9.08 -3.19 17.77
CA LEU A 50 9.67 -1.87 17.52
C LEU A 50 8.75 -0.72 17.95
N HIS A 51 7.42 -0.94 18.00
CA HIS A 51 6.44 0.10 18.27
C HIS A 51 5.85 0.05 19.70
N PHE A 52 5.84 -1.11 20.35
CA PHE A 52 5.20 -1.29 21.64
C PHE A 52 6.16 -1.98 22.62
N LYS A 53 6.16 -1.55 23.90
CA LYS A 53 6.95 -2.18 24.97
C LYS A 53 6.21 -3.36 25.63
N ASP A 54 4.90 -3.30 25.67
CA ASP A 54 4.05 -4.29 26.32
C ASP A 54 3.91 -5.52 25.41
N ARG A 55 4.35 -6.68 25.93
CA ARG A 55 4.38 -7.96 25.20
C ARG A 55 2.99 -8.51 24.91
N GLU A 56 2.03 -8.32 25.83
CA GLU A 56 0.66 -8.79 25.61
C GLU A 56 -0.02 -7.97 24.53
N LYS A 57 0.22 -6.65 24.52
CA LYS A 57 -0.23 -5.76 23.43
C LYS A 57 0.39 -6.14 22.09
N GLN A 58 1.68 -6.48 22.04
CA GLN A 58 2.36 -6.95 20.82
C GLN A 58 1.67 -8.21 20.27
N LYS A 59 1.40 -9.21 21.13
CA LYS A 59 0.71 -10.44 20.74
C LYS A 59 -0.70 -10.14 20.24
N ALA A 60 -1.48 -9.39 21.01
CA ALA A 60 -2.87 -9.06 20.66
C ALA A 60 -2.98 -8.35 19.29
N ILE A 61 -2.07 -7.40 18.99
CA ILE A 61 -2.03 -6.72 17.71
C ILE A 61 -1.63 -7.71 16.60
N THR A 62 -0.65 -8.57 16.84
CA THR A 62 -0.21 -9.58 15.87
C THR A 62 -1.33 -10.54 15.52
N GLU A 63 -2.02 -11.11 16.51
CA GLU A 63 -3.16 -12.01 16.28
C GLU A 63 -4.28 -11.33 15.51
N LYS A 64 -4.64 -10.11 15.91
CA LYS A 64 -5.63 -9.30 15.22
C LYS A 64 -5.28 -9.10 13.73
N LEU A 65 -4.04 -8.75 13.42
CA LEU A 65 -3.60 -8.53 12.04
C LEU A 65 -3.52 -9.83 11.22
N LEU A 66 -3.14 -10.95 11.84
CA LEU A 66 -3.21 -12.26 11.20
C LEU A 66 -4.64 -12.60 10.77
N ASP A 67 -5.63 -12.33 11.63
CA ASP A 67 -7.04 -12.53 11.31
C ASP A 67 -7.54 -11.56 10.24
N GLU A 68 -7.27 -10.27 10.41
CA GLU A 68 -7.74 -9.21 9.50
C GLU A 68 -7.25 -9.38 8.06
N PHE A 69 -6.04 -9.93 7.87
CA PHE A 69 -5.43 -10.16 6.57
C PHE A 69 -5.48 -11.62 6.11
N ASN A 70 -6.28 -12.46 6.80
CA ASN A 70 -6.45 -13.90 6.51
C ASN A 70 -5.10 -14.63 6.39
N LEU A 71 -4.26 -14.50 7.43
CA LEU A 71 -2.91 -15.06 7.50
C LEU A 71 -2.75 -16.14 8.59
N GLN A 72 -3.79 -16.43 9.39
CA GLN A 72 -3.73 -17.39 10.51
C GLN A 72 -3.27 -18.78 10.08
N HIS A 73 -3.78 -19.27 8.95
CA HIS A 73 -3.42 -20.60 8.41
C HIS A 73 -1.96 -20.66 7.92
N LEU A 74 -1.31 -19.51 7.75
CA LEU A 74 0.09 -19.38 7.30
C LEU A 74 1.03 -18.99 8.46
N ARG A 75 0.53 -18.84 9.69
CA ARG A 75 1.25 -18.22 10.80
C ARG A 75 2.64 -18.80 11.08
N SER A 76 2.79 -20.11 10.96
CA SER A 76 4.05 -20.83 11.20
C SER A 76 4.92 -21.00 9.96
N LEU A 77 4.38 -20.71 8.76
CA LEU A 77 5.13 -20.84 7.51
C LEU A 77 6.17 -19.72 7.39
N ASN A 78 7.35 -20.10 6.94
CA ASN A 78 8.39 -19.12 6.61
C ASN A 78 7.93 -18.25 5.44
N ALA A 79 8.12 -16.93 5.54
CA ALA A 79 7.71 -16.01 4.50
C ALA A 79 8.41 -16.24 3.15
N SER A 80 9.52 -16.97 3.11
CA SER A 80 10.23 -17.33 1.87
C SER A 80 9.41 -18.24 0.95
N VAL A 81 8.52 -19.07 1.52
CA VAL A 81 7.70 -20.03 0.75
C VAL A 81 6.30 -19.50 0.40
N LEU A 82 5.94 -18.31 0.84
CA LEU A 82 4.66 -17.70 0.56
C LEU A 82 4.55 -17.27 -0.92
N SER A 83 3.34 -17.39 -1.48
CA SER A 83 3.00 -16.83 -2.79
C SER A 83 3.10 -15.30 -2.81
N GLY A 84 3.12 -14.69 -4.00
CA GLY A 84 3.16 -13.23 -4.16
C GLY A 84 2.02 -12.51 -3.44
N GLY A 85 0.79 -13.02 -3.54
CA GLY A 85 -0.38 -12.45 -2.86
C GLY A 85 -0.33 -12.58 -1.35
N GLU A 86 0.15 -13.72 -0.83
CA GLU A 86 0.33 -13.92 0.62
C GLU A 86 1.39 -12.99 1.18
N VAL A 87 2.52 -12.83 0.49
CA VAL A 87 3.54 -11.85 0.87
C VAL A 87 2.97 -10.44 0.87
N ARG A 88 2.18 -10.06 -0.12
CA ARG A 88 1.57 -8.74 -0.20
C ARG A 88 0.65 -8.49 1.00
N ARG A 89 -0.13 -9.50 1.42
CA ARG A 89 -0.96 -9.43 2.64
C ARG A 89 -0.13 -9.24 3.91
N VAL A 90 0.99 -9.97 4.05
CA VAL A 90 1.93 -9.80 5.18
C VAL A 90 2.50 -8.37 5.20
N MET A 91 2.90 -7.85 4.05
CA MET A 91 3.44 -6.49 3.95
C MET A 91 2.37 -5.43 4.31
N LEU A 92 1.12 -5.58 3.86
CA LEU A 92 0.01 -4.71 4.23
C LEU A 92 -0.30 -4.79 5.74
N ALA A 93 -0.34 -5.99 6.31
CA ALA A 93 -0.55 -6.19 7.75
C ALA A 93 0.52 -5.45 8.57
N ARG A 94 1.80 -5.54 8.17
CA ARG A 94 2.91 -4.84 8.83
C ARG A 94 2.75 -3.31 8.79
N LEU A 95 2.24 -2.75 7.69
CA LEU A 95 1.97 -1.32 7.59
C LEU A 95 0.95 -0.84 8.62
N MET A 96 -0.06 -1.66 8.91
CA MET A 96 -1.17 -1.28 9.79
C MET A 96 -0.84 -1.32 11.28
N ILE A 97 0.31 -1.86 11.69
CA ILE A 97 0.76 -1.92 13.08
C ILE A 97 0.80 -0.54 13.72
N ASN A 98 1.28 0.46 12.99
CA ASN A 98 1.44 1.83 13.49
C ASN A 98 0.22 2.74 13.21
N LYS A 99 -0.88 2.19 12.68
CA LYS A 99 -2.10 2.95 12.32
C LYS A 99 -1.75 4.21 11.52
N PRO A 100 -1.16 4.10 10.34
CA PRO A 100 -0.69 5.25 9.58
C PRO A 100 -1.85 6.18 9.18
N LYS A 101 -1.56 7.48 9.07
CA LYS A 101 -2.49 8.47 8.54
C LYS A 101 -2.62 8.37 7.03
N ILE A 102 -1.50 8.04 6.38
CA ILE A 102 -1.43 7.80 4.93
C ILE A 102 -0.47 6.65 4.65
N VAL A 103 -0.80 5.84 3.66
CA VAL A 103 0.10 4.82 3.11
C VAL A 103 0.40 5.11 1.64
N LEU A 104 1.66 4.96 1.26
CA LEU A 104 2.12 4.98 -0.11
C LEU A 104 2.28 3.52 -0.57
N LEU A 105 1.55 3.12 -1.59
CA LEU A 105 1.58 1.77 -2.15
C LEU A 105 2.19 1.84 -3.56
N ASP A 106 3.38 1.30 -3.69
CA ASP A 106 4.13 1.33 -4.94
C ASP A 106 3.92 0.01 -5.70
N GLU A 107 3.14 0.08 -6.78
CA GLU A 107 2.71 -1.05 -7.61
C GLU A 107 2.25 -2.28 -6.79
N PRO A 108 1.30 -2.15 -5.87
CA PRO A 108 0.92 -3.24 -4.97
C PRO A 108 0.24 -4.42 -5.67
N LEU A 109 -0.24 -4.21 -6.90
CA LEU A 109 -0.98 -5.20 -7.69
C LEU A 109 -0.13 -5.83 -8.80
N ALA A 110 1.11 -5.36 -8.98
CA ALA A 110 1.99 -5.84 -10.05
C ALA A 110 2.33 -7.33 -9.90
N ALA A 111 2.38 -8.03 -11.04
CA ALA A 111 2.74 -9.46 -11.14
C ALA A 111 1.88 -10.41 -10.28
N LEU A 112 0.60 -10.07 -10.07
CA LEU A 112 -0.38 -10.90 -9.41
C LEU A 112 -1.46 -11.39 -10.39
N ASP A 113 -2.00 -12.57 -10.13
CA ASP A 113 -3.14 -13.11 -10.87
C ASP A 113 -4.41 -12.28 -10.63
N PRO A 114 -5.36 -12.22 -11.59
CA PRO A 114 -6.57 -11.41 -11.47
C PRO A 114 -7.39 -11.67 -10.21
N GLN A 115 -7.49 -12.92 -9.76
CA GLN A 115 -8.19 -13.28 -8.54
C GLN A 115 -7.50 -12.69 -7.29
N ILE A 116 -6.17 -12.76 -7.27
CA ILE A 116 -5.36 -12.22 -6.16
C ILE A 116 -5.42 -10.68 -6.16
N ILE A 117 -5.43 -10.05 -7.34
CA ILE A 117 -5.62 -8.59 -7.47
C ILE A 117 -6.91 -8.15 -6.76
N GLN A 118 -8.04 -8.81 -7.04
CA GLN A 118 -9.32 -8.49 -6.39
C GLN A 118 -9.25 -8.64 -4.86
N ASP A 119 -8.55 -9.65 -4.36
CA ASP A 119 -8.40 -9.83 -2.93
C ASP A 119 -7.52 -8.73 -2.29
N ILE A 120 -6.42 -8.34 -2.94
CA ILE A 120 -5.58 -7.23 -2.45
C ILE A 120 -6.35 -5.91 -2.49
N GLN A 121 -7.14 -5.66 -3.54
CA GLN A 121 -8.02 -4.48 -3.62
C GLN A 121 -9.00 -4.40 -2.44
N LYS A 122 -9.61 -5.53 -2.03
CA LYS A 122 -10.48 -5.57 -0.84
C LYS A 122 -9.73 -5.15 0.44
N TYR A 123 -8.47 -5.58 0.62
CA TYR A 123 -7.67 -5.16 1.76
C TYR A 123 -7.31 -3.67 1.69
N ILE A 124 -7.00 -3.14 0.51
CA ILE A 124 -6.75 -1.71 0.30
C ILE A 124 -7.99 -0.89 0.68
N LEU A 125 -9.16 -1.26 0.20
CA LEU A 125 -10.43 -0.59 0.54
C LEU A 125 -10.75 -0.71 2.04
N LYS A 126 -10.45 -1.84 2.68
CA LYS A 126 -10.59 -2.00 4.14
C LYS A 126 -9.66 -1.06 4.91
N ILE A 127 -8.44 -0.86 4.44
CA ILE A 127 -7.49 0.11 5.03
C ILE A 127 -8.04 1.53 4.89
N GLN A 128 -8.52 1.91 3.69
CA GLN A 128 -9.12 3.22 3.44
C GLN A 128 -10.34 3.45 4.36
N SER A 129 -11.24 2.48 4.47
CA SER A 129 -12.46 2.59 5.31
C SER A 129 -12.15 2.72 6.80
N SER A 130 -10.95 2.33 7.24
CA SER A 130 -10.48 2.56 8.62
C SER A 130 -9.98 3.99 8.88
N GLY A 131 -10.05 4.89 7.88
CA GLY A 131 -9.65 6.29 7.99
C GLY A 131 -8.20 6.57 7.57
N THR A 132 -7.48 5.59 7.00
CA THR A 132 -6.14 5.78 6.44
C THR A 132 -6.24 6.27 5.00
N ALA A 133 -5.63 7.42 4.69
CA ALA A 133 -5.50 7.88 3.31
C ALA A 133 -4.55 6.97 2.51
N ILE A 134 -4.81 6.79 1.22
CA ILE A 134 -3.98 5.92 0.36
C ILE A 134 -3.54 6.70 -0.87
N LEU A 135 -2.24 6.68 -1.14
CA LEU A 135 -1.66 7.04 -2.42
C LEU A 135 -1.09 5.76 -3.05
N ILE A 136 -1.62 5.39 -4.21
CA ILE A 136 -1.26 4.17 -4.92
C ILE A 136 -0.73 4.50 -6.31
N THR A 137 0.36 3.84 -6.71
CA THR A 137 0.86 3.84 -8.09
C THR A 137 0.65 2.47 -8.71
N ASP A 138 0.30 2.40 -9.97
CA ASP A 138 0.29 1.17 -10.75
C ASP A 138 0.32 1.52 -12.25
N HIS A 139 0.92 0.68 -13.05
CA HIS A 139 0.94 0.83 -14.50
C HIS A 139 -0.34 0.26 -15.16
N ASN A 140 -1.10 -0.59 -14.46
CA ASN A 140 -2.37 -1.11 -14.93
C ASN A 140 -3.54 -0.31 -14.37
N VAL A 141 -3.97 0.69 -15.14
CA VAL A 141 -5.03 1.63 -14.74
C VAL A 141 -6.35 0.93 -14.41
N ARG A 142 -6.69 -0.16 -15.11
CA ARG A 142 -7.95 -0.90 -14.87
C ARG A 142 -8.03 -1.39 -13.43
N ASN A 143 -6.91 -1.84 -12.87
CA ASN A 143 -6.84 -2.30 -11.50
C ASN A 143 -7.03 -1.17 -10.47
N LEU A 144 -6.83 0.09 -10.85
CA LEU A 144 -6.95 1.23 -9.96
C LEU A 144 -8.34 1.87 -9.99
N PHE A 145 -9.05 1.82 -11.10
CA PHE A 145 -10.29 2.56 -11.29
C PHE A 145 -11.39 2.23 -10.30
N ASP A 146 -11.43 0.98 -9.83
CA ASP A 146 -12.45 0.52 -8.90
C ASP A 146 -12.14 0.85 -7.43
N ILE A 147 -10.91 1.29 -7.13
CA ILE A 147 -10.42 1.50 -5.76
C ILE A 147 -9.88 2.91 -5.51
N THR A 148 -9.96 3.82 -6.50
CA THR A 148 -9.48 5.20 -6.38
C THR A 148 -10.60 6.21 -6.54
N ASP A 149 -10.63 7.21 -5.67
CA ASP A 149 -11.56 8.34 -5.75
C ASP A 149 -11.11 9.36 -6.81
N ARG A 150 -9.79 9.55 -6.95
CA ARG A 150 -9.16 10.46 -7.89
C ARG A 150 -7.80 9.92 -8.35
N SER A 151 -7.49 10.13 -9.62
CA SER A 151 -6.23 9.67 -10.22
C SER A 151 -5.53 10.80 -10.96
N TYR A 152 -4.21 10.70 -11.04
CA TYR A 152 -3.34 11.58 -11.81
C TYR A 152 -2.61 10.74 -12.86
N VAL A 153 -2.63 11.16 -14.10
CA VAL A 153 -1.83 10.58 -15.17
C VAL A 153 -0.56 11.41 -15.32
N ILE A 154 0.60 10.75 -15.13
CA ILE A 154 1.91 11.40 -15.19
C ILE A 154 2.67 10.88 -16.40
N SER A 155 3.19 11.78 -17.23
CA SER A 155 4.08 11.48 -18.34
C SER A 155 5.21 12.49 -18.36
N GLU A 156 6.44 12.03 -18.59
CA GLU A 156 7.66 12.85 -18.66
C GLU A 156 7.82 13.81 -17.46
N GLY A 157 7.44 13.37 -16.27
CA GLY A 157 7.53 14.14 -15.02
C GLY A 157 6.44 15.22 -14.86
N GLN A 158 5.44 15.28 -15.75
CA GLN A 158 4.34 16.24 -15.71
C GLN A 158 3.00 15.53 -15.50
N VAL A 159 2.09 16.18 -14.76
CA VAL A 159 0.69 15.76 -14.69
C VAL A 159 -0.01 16.19 -15.96
N ILE A 160 -0.39 15.23 -16.79
CA ILE A 160 -1.05 15.48 -18.09
C ILE A 160 -2.58 15.43 -18.01
N ALA A 161 -3.12 14.70 -17.03
CA ALA A 161 -4.55 14.65 -16.73
C ALA A 161 -4.78 14.30 -15.25
N GLU A 162 -5.88 14.79 -14.70
CA GLU A 162 -6.35 14.43 -13.37
C GLU A 162 -7.89 14.34 -13.35
N GLY A 163 -8.43 13.53 -12.44
CA GLY A 163 -9.87 13.39 -12.28
C GLY A 163 -10.28 12.02 -11.74
N THR A 164 -11.57 11.78 -11.70
CA THR A 164 -12.16 10.46 -11.45
C THR A 164 -11.87 9.51 -12.62
N SER A 165 -12.00 8.21 -12.40
CA SER A 165 -11.86 7.19 -13.46
C SER A 165 -12.74 7.49 -14.67
N ARG A 166 -14.00 7.97 -14.45
CA ARG A 166 -14.93 8.32 -15.52
C ARG A 166 -14.49 9.53 -16.34
N GLU A 167 -13.88 10.51 -15.70
CA GLU A 167 -13.36 11.72 -16.36
C GLU A 167 -12.11 11.39 -17.18
N LEU A 168 -11.21 10.59 -16.62
CA LEU A 168 -9.99 10.19 -17.31
C LEU A 168 -10.26 9.33 -18.54
N LEU A 169 -11.25 8.44 -18.51
CA LEU A 169 -11.66 7.63 -19.67
C LEU A 169 -12.25 8.47 -20.81
N LYS A 170 -12.66 9.73 -20.57
CA LYS A 170 -13.13 10.67 -21.56
C LYS A 170 -12.07 11.69 -21.98
N SER A 171 -10.94 11.73 -21.30
CA SER A 171 -9.85 12.68 -21.57
C SER A 171 -9.06 12.24 -22.80
N SER A 172 -9.10 13.03 -23.88
CA SER A 172 -8.30 12.78 -25.10
C SER A 172 -6.82 12.65 -24.80
N LYS A 173 -6.28 13.51 -23.91
CA LYS A 173 -4.88 13.47 -23.48
C LYS A 173 -4.53 12.16 -22.74
N ALA A 174 -5.39 11.70 -21.82
CA ALA A 174 -5.17 10.46 -21.11
C ALA A 174 -5.26 9.26 -22.06
N ILE A 175 -6.19 9.28 -23.03
CA ILE A 175 -6.34 8.23 -24.04
C ILE A 175 -5.11 8.17 -24.93
N GLU A 176 -4.67 9.30 -25.47
CA GLU A 176 -3.53 9.37 -26.39
C GLU A 176 -2.21 8.92 -25.74
N HIS A 177 -1.93 9.38 -24.53
CA HIS A 177 -0.64 9.16 -23.87
C HIS A 177 -0.56 7.88 -23.02
N TYR A 178 -1.67 7.31 -22.58
CA TYR A 178 -1.65 6.21 -21.63
C TYR A 178 -2.56 5.03 -21.98
N PHE A 179 -3.78 5.27 -22.45
CA PHE A 179 -4.73 4.19 -22.67
C PHE A 179 -4.62 3.54 -24.05
N GLY A 180 -4.09 4.27 -25.07
CA GLY A 180 -4.00 3.78 -26.44
C GLY A 180 -5.34 3.30 -27.00
N SER A 181 -5.31 2.56 -28.11
CA SER A 181 -6.51 2.00 -28.77
C SER A 181 -7.24 0.89 -28.00
N GLN A 182 -6.76 0.52 -26.80
CA GLN A 182 -7.38 -0.54 -25.99
C GLN A 182 -8.64 -0.12 -25.22
N PHE A 183 -9.01 1.17 -25.27
CA PHE A 183 -10.17 1.73 -24.58
C PHE A 183 -11.17 2.43 -25.53
N SER A 184 -11.00 2.32 -26.84
CA SER A 184 -11.96 2.78 -27.86
C SER A 184 -13.02 1.73 -28.16
#